data_f3960a11dd75b7cb6089bcbffee1b2a2
#
_entry.id   f3960a11dd75b7cb6089bcbffee1b2a2
#
_cell.length_a   1.000
_cell.length_b   1.000
_cell.length_c   1.000
_cell.angle_alpha   90.00
_cell.angle_beta   90.00
_cell.angle_gamma   90.00
#
_symmetry.space_group_name_H-M   'P 1'
#
loop_
_entity.id
_entity.type
_entity.pdbx_description
1 polymer ?
#
loop_
_entity_poly.entity_id
_entity_poly.type
_entity_poly.pdbx_seq_one_letter_code
_entity_poly.pdbx_strand_id
1 'polypeptide(L)'
;MDNRKKKDLLIIIMLVAVVCMSGAFAVLSQRLEVSGTSTIKGNWGVEITGITPTATQGMGSSTSANADLTVATFAADLYQPGDSVTYTVTVENTGNIDAYLDSISSKATPQYGTDDNQYVSYTYDGIASDSILKAGESVSFNVTVQYSSDVVSTTTMSATLTTVLNYVQNS
;
A
#
# COMPACT_ATOMS: atom_id res chain seq x y z
N MET A 1 55.79 29.15 -63.77
CA MET A 1 55.11 29.71 -62.58
C MET A 1 56.16 29.84 -61.48
N ASP A 2 56.38 31.04 -61.01
CA ASP A 2 57.48 31.38 -60.10
C ASP A 2 57.32 30.62 -58.76
N ASN A 3 58.41 30.09 -58.21
CA ASN A 3 58.43 29.29 -56.99
C ASN A 3 57.84 30.02 -55.78
N ARG A 4 57.82 31.33 -55.79
CA ARG A 4 57.18 32.15 -54.78
C ARG A 4 55.67 32.04 -54.90
N LYS A 5 55.08 32.14 -56.08
CA LYS A 5 53.65 32.02 -56.34
C LYS A 5 53.08 30.61 -55.94
N LYS A 6 53.93 29.56 -56.13
CA LYS A 6 53.56 28.21 -55.71
C LYS A 6 53.51 28.07 -54.19
N LYS A 7 54.43 28.70 -53.45
CA LYS A 7 54.44 28.70 -52.01
C LYS A 7 53.28 29.49 -51.43
N ASP A 8 52.95 30.65 -51.99
CA ASP A 8 51.85 31.49 -51.56
C ASP A 8 50.52 30.78 -51.82
N LEU A 9 50.33 30.08 -52.96
CA LEU A 9 49.17 29.27 -53.25
C LEU A 9 49.03 28.10 -52.26
N LEU A 10 50.11 27.44 -51.86
CA LEU A 10 50.08 26.31 -50.92
C LEU A 10 49.69 26.78 -49.52
N ILE A 11 50.22 28.00 -49.11
CA ILE A 11 49.79 28.60 -47.81
C ILE A 11 48.29 28.94 -47.80
N ILE A 12 47.78 29.50 -48.88
CA ILE A 12 46.37 29.84 -49.00
C ILE A 12 45.53 28.58 -48.93
N ILE A 13 45.89 27.51 -49.65
CA ILE A 13 45.13 26.22 -49.58
C ILE A 13 45.14 25.63 -48.18
N MET A 14 46.28 25.69 -47.46
CA MET A 14 46.44 25.20 -46.12
C MET A 14 45.59 26.00 -45.15
N LEU A 15 45.51 27.31 -45.30
CA LEU A 15 44.70 28.19 -44.47
C LEU A 15 43.20 27.95 -44.68
N VAL A 16 42.77 27.75 -45.92
CA VAL A 16 41.39 27.38 -46.22
C VAL A 16 41.04 26.00 -45.63
N ALA A 17 41.94 25.02 -45.71
CA ALA A 17 41.72 23.70 -45.12
C ALA A 17 41.54 23.76 -43.60
N VAL A 18 42.32 24.59 -42.91
CA VAL A 18 42.22 24.80 -41.44
C VAL A 18 40.88 25.44 -41.09
N VAL A 19 40.45 26.44 -41.86
CA VAL A 19 39.14 27.09 -41.63
C VAL A 19 37.98 26.11 -41.88
N CYS A 20 38.08 25.27 -42.92
CA CYS A 20 37.07 24.25 -43.20
C CYS A 20 37.02 23.17 -42.11
N MET A 21 38.17 22.74 -41.56
CA MET A 21 38.21 21.79 -40.46
C MET A 21 37.65 22.37 -39.15
N SER A 22 37.91 23.64 -38.85
CA SER A 22 37.32 24.27 -37.66
C SER A 22 35.82 24.41 -37.76
N GLY A 23 35.27 24.69 -38.94
CA GLY A 23 33.83 24.70 -39.18
C GLY A 23 33.18 23.30 -39.04
N ALA A 24 33.87 22.26 -39.59
CA ALA A 24 33.40 20.89 -39.45
C ALA A 24 33.44 20.41 -37.99
N PHE A 25 34.42 20.83 -37.21
CA PHE A 25 34.51 20.51 -35.80
C PHE A 25 33.39 21.18 -34.97
N ALA A 26 33.01 22.40 -35.32
CA ALA A 26 31.94 23.14 -34.68
C ALA A 26 30.54 22.48 -34.94
N VAL A 27 30.36 21.91 -36.13
CA VAL A 27 29.11 21.19 -36.45
C VAL A 27 29.10 19.79 -35.82
N LEU A 28 30.26 19.14 -35.65
CA LEU A 28 30.35 17.80 -35.05
C LEU A 28 30.29 17.81 -33.54
N SER A 29 30.57 18.94 -32.89
CA SER A 29 30.37 19.11 -31.45
C SER A 29 28.95 19.50 -31.10
N GLN A 30 27.97 18.88 -31.74
CA GLN A 30 26.59 18.94 -31.25
C GLN A 30 26.53 18.21 -29.90
N ARG A 31 26.36 18.99 -28.86
CA ARG A 31 26.10 18.49 -27.53
C ARG A 31 24.78 17.75 -27.60
N LEU A 32 24.84 16.43 -27.55
CA LEU A 32 23.64 15.60 -27.40
C LEU A 32 23.12 15.85 -25.98
N GLU A 33 22.22 16.80 -25.83
CA GLU A 33 21.50 17.02 -24.58
C GLU A 33 20.33 16.05 -24.53
N VAL A 34 20.53 14.91 -23.88
CA VAL A 34 19.45 13.96 -23.58
C VAL A 34 18.74 14.48 -22.33
N SER A 35 17.74 15.32 -22.53
CA SER A 35 16.80 15.71 -21.47
C SER A 35 15.71 14.63 -21.35
N GLY A 36 15.94 13.65 -20.50
CA GLY A 36 14.91 12.72 -20.10
C GLY A 36 14.14 13.30 -18.90
N THR A 37 12.91 13.76 -19.11
CA THR A 37 11.99 14.00 -18.00
C THR A 37 11.36 12.67 -17.62
N SER A 38 11.84 12.05 -16.55
CA SER A 38 11.16 10.91 -15.93
C SER A 38 10.13 11.45 -14.93
N THR A 39 8.86 11.33 -15.26
CA THR A 39 7.79 11.58 -14.30
C THR A 39 7.54 10.30 -13.55
N ILE A 40 8.05 10.18 -12.34
CA ILE A 40 7.67 9.09 -11.43
C ILE A 40 6.27 9.44 -10.93
N LYS A 41 5.26 8.74 -11.44
CA LYS A 41 3.91 8.80 -10.88
C LYS A 41 3.86 7.84 -9.70
N GLY A 42 3.80 8.38 -8.50
CA GLY A 42 3.43 7.60 -7.33
C GLY A 42 2.00 7.10 -7.50
N ASN A 43 1.81 5.78 -7.45
CA ASN A 43 0.49 5.16 -7.36
C ASN A 43 0.31 4.66 -5.94
N TRP A 44 -0.65 5.24 -5.24
CA TRP A 44 -1.06 4.84 -3.91
C TRP A 44 -2.17 3.77 -4.04
N GLY A 45 -2.05 2.68 -3.33
CA GLY A 45 -3.09 1.66 -3.31
C GLY A 45 -2.85 0.68 -2.16
N VAL A 46 -3.66 0.77 -1.11
CA VAL A 46 -3.72 -0.25 -0.06
C VAL A 46 -5.14 -0.75 0.00
N GLU A 47 -5.31 -2.06 -0.07
CA GLU A 47 -6.63 -2.67 -0.05
C GLU A 47 -6.65 -3.99 0.72
N ILE A 48 -7.79 -4.32 1.29
CA ILE A 48 -8.07 -5.61 1.89
C ILE A 48 -8.44 -6.57 0.76
N THR A 49 -7.58 -7.55 0.50
CA THR A 49 -7.77 -8.53 -0.59
C THR A 49 -8.52 -9.78 -0.13
N GLY A 50 -8.62 -10.01 1.18
CA GLY A 50 -9.33 -11.17 1.69
C GLY A 50 -9.71 -11.08 3.15
N ILE A 51 -10.88 -11.64 3.47
CA ILE A 51 -11.31 -11.90 4.85
C ILE A 51 -11.88 -13.31 4.89
N THR A 52 -11.32 -14.14 5.74
CA THR A 52 -11.78 -15.54 5.91
C THR A 52 -11.96 -15.88 7.38
N PRO A 53 -13.07 -16.49 7.78
CA PRO A 53 -13.20 -17.08 9.11
C PRO A 53 -12.25 -18.28 9.20
N THR A 54 -11.34 -18.27 10.18
CA THR A 54 -10.27 -19.29 10.31
C THR A 54 -10.42 -20.17 11.52
N ALA A 55 -11.05 -19.68 12.57
CA ALA A 55 -11.28 -20.47 13.78
C ALA A 55 -12.59 -20.05 14.45
N THR A 56 -13.26 -21.03 15.04
CA THR A 56 -14.42 -20.83 15.92
C THR A 56 -14.19 -21.57 17.19
N GLN A 57 -14.63 -21.00 18.31
CA GLN A 57 -14.64 -21.66 19.60
C GLN A 57 -16.09 -21.72 20.11
N GLY A 58 -16.44 -22.84 20.69
CA GLY A 58 -17.80 -23.09 21.14
C GLY A 58 -18.79 -23.25 19.97
N MET A 59 -19.91 -22.56 20.04
CA MET A 59 -20.97 -22.56 19.03
C MET A 59 -20.94 -21.31 18.13
N GLY A 60 -19.96 -20.45 18.28
CA GLY A 60 -19.82 -19.23 17.47
C GLY A 60 -19.80 -19.51 15.97
N SER A 61 -20.49 -18.70 15.19
CA SER A 61 -20.54 -18.84 13.73
C SER A 61 -20.37 -17.49 13.03
N SER A 62 -19.59 -17.46 11.94
CA SER A 62 -19.51 -16.30 11.06
C SER A 62 -20.76 -16.20 10.21
N THR A 63 -21.42 -15.04 10.20
CA THR A 63 -22.59 -14.77 9.36
C THR A 63 -22.26 -13.95 8.13
N SER A 64 -21.26 -13.07 8.22
CA SER A 64 -20.70 -12.37 7.06
C SER A 64 -19.29 -11.86 7.34
N ALA A 65 -18.51 -11.71 6.26
CA ALA A 65 -17.21 -11.06 6.27
C ALA A 65 -17.01 -10.36 4.92
N ASN A 66 -16.93 -9.05 4.93
CA ASN A 66 -16.85 -8.22 3.72
C ASN A 66 -15.75 -7.18 3.86
N ALA A 67 -15.11 -6.86 2.75
CA ALA A 67 -14.11 -5.80 2.65
C ALA A 67 -14.48 -4.80 1.55
N ASP A 68 -14.15 -3.55 1.80
CA ASP A 68 -14.18 -2.46 0.82
C ASP A 68 -12.96 -1.56 1.06
N LEU A 69 -12.00 -1.61 0.13
CA LEU A 69 -10.71 -0.94 0.25
C LEU A 69 -10.02 -1.26 1.60
N THR A 70 -9.95 -0.30 2.51
CA THR A 70 -9.35 -0.44 3.84
C THR A 70 -10.36 -0.65 4.97
N VAL A 71 -11.63 -0.89 4.62
CA VAL A 71 -12.71 -1.13 5.58
C VAL A 71 -13.08 -2.61 5.59
N ALA A 72 -13.01 -3.24 6.75
CA ALA A 72 -13.45 -4.61 6.98
C ALA A 72 -14.71 -4.62 7.85
N THR A 73 -15.70 -5.42 7.48
CA THR A 73 -16.89 -5.65 8.28
C THR A 73 -17.05 -7.14 8.55
N PHE A 74 -17.17 -7.48 9.81
CA PHE A 74 -17.34 -8.84 10.31
C PHE A 74 -18.70 -8.96 11.02
N ALA A 75 -19.39 -10.05 10.81
CA ALA A 75 -20.56 -10.37 11.59
C ALA A 75 -20.51 -11.81 12.09
N ALA A 76 -20.79 -12.00 13.36
CA ALA A 76 -20.77 -13.30 14.04
C ALA A 76 -21.97 -13.45 14.95
N ASP A 77 -22.54 -14.66 14.98
CA ASP A 77 -23.51 -15.10 15.98
C ASP A 77 -22.76 -15.87 17.06
N LEU A 78 -22.96 -15.47 18.30
CA LEU A 78 -22.38 -16.03 19.51
C LEU A 78 -23.52 -16.47 20.43
N TYR A 79 -23.54 -17.73 20.79
CA TYR A 79 -24.71 -18.34 21.47
C TYR A 79 -24.57 -18.42 22.99
N GLN A 80 -23.34 -18.49 23.47
CA GLN A 80 -23.04 -18.60 24.89
C GLN A 80 -21.75 -17.91 25.27
N PRO A 81 -21.58 -17.50 26.54
CA PRO A 81 -20.30 -16.94 27.03
C PRO A 81 -19.16 -17.86 26.74
N GLY A 82 -18.05 -17.27 26.22
CA GLY A 82 -16.85 -17.98 25.77
C GLY A 82 -16.83 -18.35 24.29
N ASP A 83 -17.96 -18.24 23.58
CA ASP A 83 -17.96 -18.40 22.12
C ASP A 83 -17.10 -17.34 21.43
N SER A 84 -16.40 -17.74 20.38
CA SER A 84 -15.64 -16.79 19.57
C SER A 84 -15.56 -17.20 18.11
N VAL A 85 -15.33 -16.19 17.25
CA VAL A 85 -15.01 -16.37 15.84
C VAL A 85 -13.79 -15.55 15.52
N THR A 86 -12.79 -16.18 14.91
CA THR A 86 -11.56 -15.52 14.45
C THR A 86 -11.59 -15.41 12.92
N TYR A 87 -11.27 -14.22 12.42
CA TYR A 87 -11.14 -13.90 11.01
C TYR A 87 -9.70 -13.58 10.71
N THR A 88 -9.15 -14.15 9.62
CA THR A 88 -7.89 -13.71 9.06
C THR A 88 -8.18 -12.69 7.97
N VAL A 89 -7.57 -11.51 8.09
CA VAL A 89 -7.67 -10.39 7.16
C VAL A 89 -6.34 -10.27 6.44
N THR A 90 -6.38 -10.20 5.12
CA THR A 90 -5.19 -9.97 4.29
C THR A 90 -5.28 -8.60 3.65
N VAL A 91 -4.24 -7.80 3.83
CA VAL A 91 -4.08 -6.45 3.27
C VAL A 91 -2.92 -6.46 2.30
N GLU A 92 -3.06 -5.82 1.15
CA GLU A 92 -2.04 -5.71 0.12
C GLU A 92 -1.80 -4.25 -0.25
N ASN A 93 -0.54 -3.90 -0.42
CA ASN A 93 -0.15 -2.63 -1.01
C ASN A 93 0.05 -2.85 -2.51
N THR A 94 -0.98 -2.58 -3.29
CA THR A 94 -0.98 -2.68 -4.77
C THR A 94 -0.31 -1.49 -5.45
N GLY A 95 0.09 -0.49 -4.65
CA GLY A 95 0.79 0.70 -5.12
C GLY A 95 2.29 0.49 -5.34
N ASN A 96 2.98 1.55 -5.70
CA ASN A 96 4.43 1.57 -5.86
C ASN A 96 5.15 2.45 -4.81
N ILE A 97 4.44 2.81 -3.75
CA ILE A 97 4.91 3.62 -2.64
C ILE A 97 4.63 2.86 -1.34
N ASP A 98 5.60 2.85 -0.43
CA ASP A 98 5.42 2.23 0.87
C ASP A 98 4.31 2.92 1.67
N ALA A 99 3.51 2.10 2.34
CA ALA A 99 2.39 2.52 3.16
C ALA A 99 2.74 2.38 4.64
N TYR A 100 2.26 3.30 5.44
CA TYR A 100 2.42 3.31 6.88
C TYR A 100 1.05 3.22 7.54
N LEU A 101 0.86 2.27 8.46
CA LEU A 101 -0.38 2.14 9.21
C LEU A 101 -0.39 3.13 10.37
N ASP A 102 -1.07 4.26 10.16
CA ASP A 102 -1.19 5.33 11.16
C ASP A 102 -2.06 4.88 12.34
N SER A 103 -3.25 4.34 12.06
CA SER A 103 -4.17 3.93 13.12
C SER A 103 -5.17 2.87 12.65
N ILE A 104 -5.73 2.14 13.61
CA ILE A 104 -6.85 1.22 13.44
C ILE A 104 -8.03 1.79 14.18
N SER A 105 -9.12 2.08 13.47
CA SER A 105 -10.38 2.54 14.07
C SER A 105 -11.43 1.45 13.97
N SER A 106 -12.19 1.24 15.02
CA SER A 106 -13.21 0.19 15.03
C SER A 106 -14.51 0.70 15.61
N LYS A 107 -15.61 0.24 15.03
CA LYS A 107 -16.95 0.48 15.54
C LYS A 107 -17.68 -0.86 15.65
N ALA A 108 -18.03 -1.22 16.87
CA ALA A 108 -18.86 -2.36 17.15
C ALA A 108 -20.35 -1.95 17.17
N THR A 109 -21.20 -2.83 16.70
CA THR A 109 -22.65 -2.66 16.80
C THR A 109 -23.22 -3.93 17.42
N PRO A 110 -23.43 -3.95 18.73
CA PRO A 110 -24.18 -5.02 19.37
C PRO A 110 -25.67 -4.86 19.08
N GLN A 111 -26.31 -5.96 18.79
CA GLN A 111 -27.75 -5.97 18.55
C GLN A 111 -28.56 -5.98 19.86
N TYR A 112 -27.92 -6.35 20.98
CA TYR A 112 -28.56 -6.47 22.29
C TYR A 112 -27.63 -5.96 23.41
N GLY A 113 -28.10 -4.99 24.17
CA GLY A 113 -27.42 -4.42 25.33
C GLY A 113 -27.27 -2.89 25.25
N THR A 114 -27.36 -2.24 26.39
CA THR A 114 -27.26 -0.75 26.49
C THR A 114 -25.85 -0.24 26.64
N ASP A 115 -24.87 -1.13 26.89
CA ASP A 115 -23.44 -0.81 27.01
C ASP A 115 -22.62 -1.70 26.07
N ASP A 116 -22.12 -1.11 25.02
CA ASP A 116 -21.56 -1.73 23.81
C ASP A 116 -20.38 -2.70 24.03
N ASN A 117 -19.69 -2.65 25.15
CA ASN A 117 -18.47 -3.41 25.40
C ASN A 117 -18.58 -4.44 26.54
N GLN A 118 -19.76 -4.61 27.11
CA GLN A 118 -19.88 -5.47 28.29
C GLN A 118 -19.93 -6.96 27.95
N TYR A 119 -20.40 -7.31 26.76
CA TYR A 119 -20.70 -8.69 26.40
C TYR A 119 -19.83 -9.24 25.25
N VAL A 120 -19.37 -8.41 24.36
CA VAL A 120 -18.55 -8.81 23.22
C VAL A 120 -17.24 -8.02 23.23
N SER A 121 -16.13 -8.72 23.14
CA SER A 121 -14.78 -8.16 23.01
C SER A 121 -14.23 -8.41 21.61
N TYR A 122 -13.34 -7.53 21.19
CA TYR A 122 -12.65 -7.61 19.90
C TYR A 122 -11.14 -7.48 20.14
N THR A 123 -10.39 -8.42 19.61
CA THR A 123 -8.92 -8.41 19.71
C THR A 123 -8.29 -8.50 18.34
N TYR A 124 -7.15 -7.81 18.18
CA TYR A 124 -6.34 -7.83 16.97
C TYR A 124 -5.02 -8.49 17.30
N ASP A 125 -4.57 -9.42 16.44
CA ASP A 125 -3.30 -10.10 16.56
C ASP A 125 -2.56 -10.13 15.23
N GLY A 126 -1.27 -9.80 15.23
CA GLY A 126 -0.43 -9.77 14.03
C GLY A 126 -0.44 -8.44 13.27
N ILE A 127 -1.08 -7.39 13.81
CA ILE A 127 -1.03 -6.03 13.25
C ILE A 127 -0.78 -5.01 14.36
N ALA A 128 0.02 -4.00 14.10
CA ALA A 128 0.30 -2.91 15.01
C ALA A 128 0.31 -1.59 14.26
N SER A 129 -0.15 -0.51 14.93
CA SER A 129 0.10 0.85 14.45
C SER A 129 1.61 1.04 14.27
N ASP A 130 2.00 2.01 13.45
CA ASP A 130 3.39 2.31 13.12
C ASP A 130 4.10 1.23 12.26
N SER A 131 3.37 0.23 11.75
CA SER A 131 3.93 -0.77 10.83
C SER A 131 3.98 -0.26 9.39
N ILE A 132 5.04 -0.65 8.67
CA ILE A 132 5.23 -0.33 7.26
C ILE A 132 4.83 -1.53 6.42
N LEU A 133 3.98 -1.29 5.40
CA LEU A 133 3.64 -2.23 4.36
C LEU A 133 4.29 -1.74 3.05
N LYS A 134 5.34 -2.42 2.63
CA LYS A 134 6.09 -2.01 1.44
C LYS A 134 5.28 -2.19 0.16
N ALA A 135 5.67 -1.44 -0.86
CA ALA A 135 5.09 -1.57 -2.19
C ALA A 135 5.12 -3.02 -2.70
N GLY A 136 3.97 -3.54 -3.09
CA GLY A 136 3.80 -4.91 -3.59
C GLY A 136 3.81 -6.00 -2.50
N GLU A 137 3.89 -5.65 -1.21
CA GLU A 137 3.81 -6.62 -0.11
C GLU A 137 2.39 -6.79 0.41
N SER A 138 2.14 -7.96 1.02
CA SER A 138 0.90 -8.28 1.72
C SER A 138 1.20 -8.64 3.18
N VAL A 139 0.28 -8.29 4.07
CA VAL A 139 0.30 -8.67 5.47
C VAL A 139 -1.02 -9.30 5.85
N SER A 140 -1.00 -10.31 6.70
CA SER A 140 -2.20 -10.92 7.27
C SER A 140 -2.21 -10.78 8.78
N PHE A 141 -3.38 -10.51 9.33
CA PHE A 141 -3.61 -10.40 10.76
C PHE A 141 -4.95 -11.03 11.16
N ASN A 142 -5.12 -11.31 12.44
CA ASN A 142 -6.33 -11.92 12.96
C ASN A 142 -7.17 -10.91 13.72
N VAL A 143 -8.48 -11.03 13.54
CA VAL A 143 -9.50 -10.33 14.33
C VAL A 143 -10.37 -11.37 15.00
N THR A 144 -10.39 -11.39 16.33
CA THR A 144 -11.22 -12.29 17.11
C THR A 144 -12.38 -11.53 17.73
N VAL A 145 -13.58 -12.00 17.46
CA VAL A 145 -14.84 -11.55 18.07
C VAL A 145 -15.20 -12.58 19.12
N GLN A 146 -15.32 -12.18 20.38
CA GLN A 146 -15.54 -13.08 21.50
C GLN A 146 -16.66 -12.62 22.41
N TYR A 147 -17.55 -13.55 22.78
CA TYR A 147 -18.50 -13.36 23.85
C TYR A 147 -17.79 -13.47 25.21
N SER A 148 -17.88 -12.44 26.03
CA SER A 148 -17.22 -12.42 27.34
C SER A 148 -17.64 -13.60 28.20
N SER A 149 -16.67 -14.33 28.73
CA SER A 149 -16.91 -15.46 29.64
C SER A 149 -17.48 -15.06 31.02
N ASP A 150 -17.31 -13.78 31.36
CA ASP A 150 -17.70 -13.25 32.69
C ASP A 150 -19.19 -12.87 32.79
N VAL A 151 -19.90 -13.03 31.67
CA VAL A 151 -21.31 -12.66 31.58
C VAL A 151 -22.18 -13.89 31.85
N VAL A 152 -23.12 -13.73 32.76
CA VAL A 152 -24.14 -14.74 33.01
C VAL A 152 -25.37 -14.43 32.14
N SER A 153 -25.30 -14.76 30.87
CA SER A 153 -26.40 -14.60 29.91
C SER A 153 -26.48 -15.84 29.03
N THR A 154 -27.67 -16.27 28.70
CA THR A 154 -27.93 -17.37 27.76
C THR A 154 -28.56 -16.87 26.46
N THR A 155 -28.46 -15.58 26.20
CA THR A 155 -29.06 -14.97 25.00
C THR A 155 -28.07 -15.01 23.86
N THR A 156 -28.51 -15.46 22.68
CA THR A 156 -27.72 -15.36 21.45
C THR A 156 -27.42 -13.91 21.15
N MET A 157 -26.15 -13.62 20.83
CA MET A 157 -25.69 -12.30 20.45
C MET A 157 -25.23 -12.30 19.01
N SER A 158 -25.81 -11.40 18.22
CA SER A 158 -25.27 -11.07 16.88
C SER A 158 -24.38 -9.83 17.00
N ALA A 159 -23.09 -10.02 16.75
CA ALA A 159 -22.10 -8.97 16.85
C ALA A 159 -21.62 -8.56 15.45
N THR A 160 -21.61 -7.27 15.19
CA THR A 160 -21.02 -6.70 13.97
C THR A 160 -19.89 -5.75 14.35
N LEU A 161 -18.72 -5.96 13.75
CA LEU A 161 -17.56 -5.11 13.89
C LEU A 161 -17.21 -4.50 12.53
N THR A 162 -17.10 -3.20 12.47
CA THR A 162 -16.51 -2.51 11.33
C THR A 162 -15.15 -1.98 11.74
N THR A 163 -14.10 -2.37 11.04
CA THR A 163 -12.73 -1.93 11.26
C THR A 163 -12.24 -1.14 10.05
N VAL A 164 -11.64 0.01 10.30
CA VAL A 164 -11.02 0.87 9.30
C VAL A 164 -9.52 0.90 9.55
N LEU A 165 -8.75 0.54 8.55
CA LEU A 165 -7.29 0.63 8.57
C LEU A 165 -6.88 1.96 7.93
N ASN A 166 -6.36 2.86 8.73
CA ASN A 166 -5.91 4.17 8.26
C ASN A 166 -4.44 4.09 7.86
N TYR A 167 -4.20 3.85 6.57
CA TYR A 167 -2.86 3.90 6.00
C TYR A 167 -2.56 5.30 5.47
N VAL A 168 -1.32 5.73 5.63
CA VAL A 168 -0.77 6.96 5.04
C VAL A 168 0.49 6.62 4.25
N GLN A 169 0.86 7.51 3.36
CA GLN A 169 2.09 7.34 2.58
C GLN A 169 3.31 7.46 3.51
N ASN A 170 4.24 6.52 3.40
CA ASN A 170 5.53 6.63 4.07
C ASN A 170 6.44 7.58 3.26
N SER A 171 6.72 8.76 3.81
CA SER A 171 7.49 9.83 3.17
C SER A 171 8.96 9.84 3.61
#